data_faad1d64ae70bc86a5b476eb1be9c01c
#
_entry.id   faad1d64ae70bc86a5b476eb1be9c01c
#
_cell.length_a   1.000
_cell.length_b   1.000
_cell.length_c   1.000
_cell.angle_alpha   90.00
_cell.angle_beta   90.00
_cell.angle_gamma   90.00
#
_symmetry.space_group_name_H-M   'P 1'
#
loop_
_entity.id
_entity.type
_entity.pdbx_description
1 polymer ?
#
loop_
_entity_poly.entity_id
_entity_poly.type
_entity_poly.pdbx_seq_one_letter_code
_entity_poly.pdbx_strand_id
1 'polypeptide(L)'
;LKKQKLLTDNPIFLINHIEWREHLMNDAEELSEIQAMNPELDLYIALEDPISWLLLAYIKEELADYYDIALNVYPLNYQGRDIFDWSLATRLSKRTDVKFTPFCRPNEASTLQMAKLFYSVNEERRTDAMYEILQAVWSKGKDPSYRAHFEQLQHDLDIDQITTEDIEKKLKDNELMCEMKSQPDFPVIELRIDGKSYVFNSLYRVWMIESIFSNVLEQKYKSDNELEHKQEESIEDEERKV
;
A
#
# COMPACT_ATOMS: atom_id res chain seq x y z
N LEU A 1 7.85 14.89 -21.74
CA LEU A 1 6.69 14.30 -22.47
C LEU A 1 7.04 13.00 -23.22
N LYS A 2 8.26 12.80 -23.73
CA LYS A 2 8.68 11.54 -24.36
C LYS A 2 9.04 10.42 -23.37
N LYS A 3 9.43 10.75 -22.12
CA LYS A 3 9.74 9.77 -21.06
C LYS A 3 8.49 9.14 -20.45
N GLN A 4 7.38 9.86 -20.33
CA GLN A 4 6.13 9.33 -19.77
C GLN A 4 5.46 8.21 -20.59
N LYS A 5 5.68 8.18 -21.92
CA LYS A 5 5.04 7.20 -22.80
C LYS A 5 5.71 5.81 -22.78
N LEU A 6 6.93 5.69 -22.24
CA LEU A 6 7.65 4.43 -22.08
C LEU A 6 7.28 3.67 -20.80
N LEU A 7 6.50 4.30 -19.91
CA LEU A 7 6.22 3.83 -18.57
C LEU A 7 5.04 2.85 -18.45
N THR A 8 4.19 2.73 -19.47
CA THR A 8 2.89 2.06 -19.32
C THR A 8 2.86 0.56 -19.61
N ASP A 9 3.85 -0.01 -20.29
CA ASP A 9 3.70 -1.38 -20.84
C ASP A 9 4.84 -2.37 -20.53
N ASN A 10 5.80 -2.05 -19.64
CA ASN A 10 6.95 -2.93 -19.47
C ASN A 10 7.23 -3.28 -18.00
N PRO A 11 7.17 -4.58 -17.60
CA PRO A 11 7.48 -5.05 -16.26
C PRO A 11 8.95 -4.82 -15.80
N ILE A 12 9.79 -4.28 -16.66
CA ILE A 12 11.17 -3.84 -16.37
C ILE A 12 11.20 -2.69 -15.35
N PHE A 13 10.06 -2.03 -15.12
CA PHE A 13 9.98 -0.81 -14.29
C PHE A 13 10.17 -1.03 -12.78
N LEU A 14 9.79 -2.17 -12.23
CA LEU A 14 10.06 -2.44 -10.81
C LEU A 14 11.57 -2.56 -10.50
N ILE A 15 12.38 -3.00 -11.47
CA ILE A 15 13.85 -3.10 -11.32
C ILE A 15 14.49 -1.71 -11.41
N ASN A 16 14.06 -0.91 -12.37
CA ASN A 16 14.58 0.46 -12.52
C ASN A 16 14.10 1.39 -11.40
N HIS A 17 13.05 1.01 -10.68
CA HIS A 17 12.50 1.79 -9.59
C HIS A 17 13.43 1.84 -8.36
N ILE A 18 14.08 0.73 -8.02
CA ILE A 18 15.08 0.70 -6.93
C ILE A 18 16.29 1.59 -7.30
N GLU A 19 16.79 1.47 -8.54
CA GLU A 19 17.86 2.33 -9.04
C GLU A 19 17.43 3.81 -9.18
N TRP A 20 16.16 4.04 -9.49
CA TRP A 20 15.57 5.39 -9.60
C TRP A 20 15.38 6.04 -8.22
N ARG A 21 15.03 5.25 -7.21
CA ARG A 21 14.90 5.68 -5.81
C ARG A 21 16.22 6.22 -5.26
N GLU A 22 17.33 5.56 -5.57
CA GLU A 22 18.67 6.04 -5.20
C GLU A 22 19.03 7.39 -5.84
N HIS A 23 18.39 7.76 -6.95
CA HIS A 23 18.66 9.02 -7.66
C HIS A 23 17.68 10.16 -7.36
N LEU A 24 16.44 9.85 -6.96
CA LEU A 24 15.39 10.86 -6.77
C LEU A 24 15.26 11.38 -5.33
N MET A 25 15.71 10.60 -4.34
CA MET A 25 15.45 10.89 -2.92
C MET A 25 16.72 10.80 -2.07
N ASN A 26 17.82 11.33 -2.58
CA ASN A 26 19.06 11.45 -1.81
C ASN A 26 19.09 12.70 -0.90
N ASP A 27 18.00 13.47 -0.88
CA ASP A 27 17.93 14.68 -0.08
C ASP A 27 17.16 14.41 1.22
N ALA A 28 17.86 14.44 2.35
CA ALA A 28 17.25 14.27 3.67
C ALA A 28 16.21 15.36 3.98
N GLU A 29 16.29 16.52 3.34
CA GLU A 29 15.36 17.62 3.48
C GLU A 29 14.03 17.28 2.79
N GLU A 30 14.06 16.79 1.56
CA GLU A 30 12.85 16.34 0.84
C GLU A 30 12.11 15.21 1.58
N LEU A 31 12.87 14.24 2.12
CA LEU A 31 12.28 13.16 2.92
C LEU A 31 11.58 13.71 4.18
N SER A 32 12.23 14.61 4.90
CA SER A 32 11.66 15.25 6.09
C SER A 32 10.39 16.04 5.77
N GLU A 33 10.33 16.71 4.61
CA GLU A 33 9.15 17.42 4.18
C GLU A 33 7.98 16.50 3.84
N ILE A 34 8.24 15.36 3.19
CA ILE A 34 7.20 14.35 2.92
C ILE A 34 6.65 13.78 4.23
N GLN A 35 7.52 13.41 5.16
CA GLN A 35 7.13 12.90 6.47
C GLN A 35 6.30 13.92 7.25
N ALA A 36 6.64 15.20 7.18
CA ALA A 36 5.88 16.29 7.81
C ALA A 36 4.47 16.49 7.23
N MET A 37 4.21 16.02 6.01
CA MET A 37 2.88 16.02 5.39
C MET A 37 1.98 14.88 5.88
N ASN A 38 2.49 13.97 6.73
CA ASN A 38 1.78 12.82 7.29
C ASN A 38 1.03 12.02 6.20
N PRO A 39 1.74 11.39 5.26
CA PRO A 39 1.10 10.62 4.21
C PRO A 39 0.38 9.40 4.78
N GLU A 40 -0.83 9.15 4.30
CA GLU A 40 -1.63 7.98 4.65
C GLU A 40 -1.89 7.13 3.42
N LEU A 41 -1.85 5.82 3.59
CA LEU A 41 -2.05 4.88 2.49
C LEU A 41 -3.03 3.78 2.90
N ASP A 42 -4.15 3.72 2.19
CA ASP A 42 -5.16 2.68 2.35
C ASP A 42 -4.97 1.61 1.27
N LEU A 43 -4.82 0.36 1.71
CA LEU A 43 -4.70 -0.80 0.85
C LEU A 43 -5.96 -1.66 0.92
N TYR A 44 -6.65 -1.80 -0.20
CA TYR A 44 -7.76 -2.72 -0.38
C TYR A 44 -7.23 -4.00 -1.04
N ILE A 45 -7.15 -5.08 -0.28
CA ILE A 45 -6.46 -6.31 -0.68
C ILE A 45 -7.36 -7.52 -0.61
N ALA A 46 -7.33 -8.35 -1.66
CA ALA A 46 -8.00 -9.65 -1.66
C ALA A 46 -7.11 -10.68 -0.94
N LEU A 47 -7.64 -11.31 0.10
CA LEU A 47 -6.87 -12.22 0.96
C LEU A 47 -6.42 -13.50 0.21
N GLU A 48 -7.18 -13.92 -0.80
CA GLU A 48 -6.90 -15.06 -1.67
C GLU A 48 -6.00 -14.73 -2.88
N ASP A 49 -5.54 -13.46 -2.99
CA ASP A 49 -4.70 -13.02 -4.10
C ASP A 49 -3.22 -12.86 -3.69
N PRO A 50 -2.28 -13.62 -4.28
CA PRO A 50 -0.87 -13.50 -3.97
C PRO A 50 -0.27 -12.14 -4.35
N ILE A 51 -0.85 -11.41 -5.31
CA ILE A 51 -0.38 -10.07 -5.67
C ILE A 51 -0.66 -9.10 -4.54
N SER A 52 -1.79 -9.26 -3.83
CA SER A 52 -2.10 -8.50 -2.62
C SER A 52 -1.07 -8.72 -1.51
N TRP A 53 -0.60 -9.97 -1.32
CA TRP A 53 0.51 -10.26 -0.40
C TRP A 53 1.80 -9.54 -0.81
N LEU A 54 2.20 -9.68 -2.08
CA LEU A 54 3.44 -9.08 -2.58
C LEU A 54 3.40 -7.55 -2.50
N LEU A 55 2.23 -6.96 -2.74
CA LEU A 55 2.02 -5.51 -2.60
C LEU A 55 2.17 -5.05 -1.16
N LEU A 56 1.46 -5.70 -0.22
CA LEU A 56 1.52 -5.33 1.19
C LEU A 56 2.95 -5.45 1.73
N ALA A 57 3.62 -6.56 1.43
CA ALA A 57 4.99 -6.78 1.87
C ALA A 57 5.94 -5.72 1.31
N TYR A 58 5.88 -5.46 0.00
CA TYR A 58 6.72 -4.45 -0.63
C TYR A 58 6.49 -3.05 -0.07
N ILE A 59 5.21 -2.64 0.07
CA ILE A 59 4.91 -1.30 0.62
C ILE A 59 5.38 -1.19 2.07
N LYS A 60 5.10 -2.20 2.90
CA LYS A 60 5.50 -2.18 4.31
C LYS A 60 7.02 -2.16 4.48
N GLU A 61 7.73 -3.03 3.79
CA GLU A 61 9.18 -3.20 3.96
C GLU A 61 9.99 -2.08 3.29
N GLU A 62 9.52 -1.55 2.16
CA GLU A 62 10.30 -0.65 1.32
C GLU A 62 9.85 0.81 1.36
N LEU A 63 8.56 1.08 1.60
CA LEU A 63 8.02 2.43 1.48
C LEU A 63 7.51 3.00 2.80
N ALA A 64 6.69 2.24 3.55
CA ALA A 64 5.99 2.78 4.70
C ALA A 64 6.95 3.26 5.79
N ASP A 65 7.93 2.44 6.15
CA ASP A 65 8.92 2.79 7.17
C ASP A 65 9.85 3.93 6.70
N TYR A 66 10.19 3.95 5.41
CA TYR A 66 11.08 4.96 4.85
C TYR A 66 10.46 6.35 4.81
N TYR A 67 9.19 6.45 4.36
CA TYR A 67 8.48 7.73 4.23
C TYR A 67 7.60 8.07 5.44
N ASP A 68 7.60 7.26 6.50
CA ASP A 68 6.71 7.39 7.66
C ASP A 68 5.22 7.45 7.24
N ILE A 69 4.83 6.51 6.37
CA ILE A 69 3.47 6.43 5.84
C ILE A 69 2.57 5.70 6.84
N ALA A 70 1.46 6.33 7.25
CA ALA A 70 0.41 5.64 8.00
C ALA A 70 -0.31 4.64 7.08
N LEU A 71 -0.05 3.34 7.28
CA LEU A 71 -0.55 2.26 6.42
C LEU A 71 -1.77 1.60 7.03
N ASN A 72 -2.91 1.67 6.33
CA ASN A 72 -4.16 1.00 6.69
C ASN A 72 -4.48 -0.11 5.69
N VAL A 73 -4.97 -1.25 6.19
CA VAL A 73 -5.30 -2.40 5.35
C VAL A 73 -6.78 -2.75 5.48
N TYR A 74 -7.45 -2.90 4.35
CA TYR A 74 -8.85 -3.27 4.23
C TYR A 74 -8.96 -4.61 3.50
N PRO A 75 -9.16 -5.73 4.23
CA PRO A 75 -9.29 -7.04 3.61
C PRO A 75 -10.59 -7.16 2.85
N LEU A 76 -10.52 -7.83 1.70
CA LEU A 76 -11.62 -8.14 0.82
C LEU A 76 -11.77 -9.66 0.68
N ASN A 77 -13.01 -10.13 0.49
CA ASN A 77 -13.30 -11.51 0.11
C ASN A 77 -13.71 -11.53 -1.36
N TYR A 78 -12.74 -11.61 -2.24
CA TYR A 78 -12.98 -11.49 -3.67
C TYR A 78 -13.14 -12.86 -4.32
N GLN A 79 -14.32 -13.48 -4.12
CA GLN A 79 -14.64 -14.77 -4.74
C GLN A 79 -15.06 -14.57 -6.21
N GLY A 80 -14.40 -15.27 -7.12
CA GLY A 80 -14.95 -15.50 -8.44
C GLY A 80 -14.20 -14.98 -9.66
N ARG A 81 -13.04 -14.37 -9.55
CA ARG A 81 -12.18 -14.15 -10.72
C ARG A 81 -11.11 -15.23 -10.82
N ASP A 82 -11.21 -16.08 -11.82
CA ASP A 82 -10.25 -17.14 -12.15
C ASP A 82 -8.90 -16.62 -12.67
N ILE A 83 -8.54 -15.36 -12.37
CA ILE A 83 -7.37 -14.73 -12.94
C ILE A 83 -6.25 -14.69 -11.91
N PHE A 84 -5.81 -15.88 -11.44
CA PHE A 84 -4.54 -15.98 -10.73
C PHE A 84 -3.42 -16.28 -11.71
N ASP A 85 -2.64 -15.30 -12.00
CA ASP A 85 -1.38 -15.54 -12.71
C ASP A 85 -0.28 -15.90 -11.71
N TRP A 86 -0.21 -17.20 -11.36
CA TRP A 86 0.86 -17.75 -10.52
C TRP A 86 2.25 -17.46 -11.07
N SER A 87 2.37 -17.42 -12.41
CA SER A 87 3.64 -17.13 -13.05
C SER A 87 4.01 -15.66 -12.85
N LEU A 88 3.03 -14.78 -12.85
CA LEU A 88 3.19 -13.37 -12.52
C LEU A 88 3.63 -13.18 -11.07
N ALA A 89 2.91 -13.78 -10.10
CA ALA A 89 3.26 -13.72 -8.69
C ALA A 89 4.69 -14.25 -8.42
N THR A 90 5.06 -15.36 -9.04
CA THR A 90 6.42 -15.92 -8.93
C THR A 90 7.48 -14.97 -9.51
N ARG A 91 7.21 -14.31 -10.63
CA ARG A 91 8.14 -13.34 -11.21
C ARG A 91 8.27 -12.09 -10.36
N LEU A 92 7.17 -11.59 -9.82
CA LEU A 92 7.15 -10.42 -8.94
C LEU A 92 7.87 -10.69 -7.62
N SER A 93 7.61 -11.85 -7.00
CA SER A 93 8.32 -12.28 -5.79
C SER A 93 9.85 -12.24 -5.95
N LYS A 94 10.36 -12.74 -7.09
CA LYS A 94 11.80 -12.69 -7.38
C LYS A 94 12.34 -11.28 -7.59
N ARG A 95 11.49 -10.34 -7.96
CA ARG A 95 11.88 -8.93 -8.23
C ARG A 95 11.82 -8.06 -7.01
N THR A 96 10.84 -8.33 -6.14
CA THR A 96 10.64 -7.58 -4.88
C THR A 96 11.41 -8.19 -3.72
N ASP A 97 12.10 -9.32 -3.92
CA ASP A 97 12.71 -10.16 -2.88
C ASP A 97 11.73 -10.65 -1.80
N VAL A 98 10.43 -10.46 -2.03
CA VAL A 98 9.37 -10.93 -1.13
C VAL A 98 9.15 -12.42 -1.35
N LYS A 99 9.32 -13.20 -0.29
CA LYS A 99 9.16 -14.66 -0.36
C LYS A 99 7.71 -15.04 -0.68
N PHE A 100 7.54 -15.80 -1.75
CA PHE A 100 6.28 -16.37 -2.17
C PHE A 100 6.43 -17.86 -2.48
N THR A 101 5.56 -18.68 -1.90
CA THR A 101 5.57 -20.13 -2.11
C THR A 101 4.17 -20.58 -2.54
N PRO A 102 3.98 -20.93 -3.80
CA PRO A 102 2.68 -21.32 -4.34
C PRO A 102 2.31 -22.75 -3.91
N PHE A 103 1.68 -22.94 -2.75
CA PHE A 103 1.19 -24.24 -2.32
C PHE A 103 -0.21 -24.52 -2.81
N CYS A 104 -1.15 -23.66 -2.44
CA CYS A 104 -2.53 -23.72 -2.87
C CYS A 104 -3.17 -22.33 -2.68
N ARG A 105 -4.22 -22.08 -3.44
CA ARG A 105 -5.06 -20.89 -3.25
C ARG A 105 -5.86 -21.05 -1.96
N PRO A 106 -5.88 -20.05 -1.07
CA PRO A 106 -6.80 -20.02 0.04
C PRO A 106 -8.24 -20.15 -0.45
N ASN A 107 -9.03 -21.02 0.19
CA ASN A 107 -10.44 -21.15 -0.08
C ASN A 107 -11.26 -20.17 0.79
N GLU A 108 -12.58 -20.17 0.62
CA GLU A 108 -13.48 -19.31 1.38
C GLU A 108 -13.31 -19.45 2.90
N ALA A 109 -13.17 -20.69 3.39
CA ALA A 109 -12.94 -20.94 4.80
C ALA A 109 -11.61 -20.35 5.28
N SER A 110 -10.54 -20.45 4.48
CA SER A 110 -9.25 -19.82 4.75
C SER A 110 -9.37 -18.31 4.84
N THR A 111 -10.06 -17.70 3.87
CA THR A 111 -10.28 -16.24 3.79
C THR A 111 -11.05 -15.72 5.01
N LEU A 112 -12.12 -16.41 5.41
CA LEU A 112 -12.87 -16.05 6.62
C LEU A 112 -12.05 -16.19 7.89
N GLN A 113 -11.19 -17.21 8.00
CA GLN A 113 -10.31 -17.37 9.15
C GLN A 113 -9.21 -16.31 9.19
N MET A 114 -8.61 -15.94 8.06
CA MET A 114 -7.68 -14.82 7.98
C MET A 114 -8.34 -13.51 8.44
N ALA A 115 -9.53 -13.22 7.96
CA ALA A 115 -10.27 -12.03 8.34
C ALA A 115 -10.65 -12.04 9.84
N LYS A 116 -11.05 -13.19 10.40
CA LYS A 116 -11.31 -13.33 11.84
C LYS A 116 -10.07 -12.99 12.68
N LEU A 117 -8.92 -13.54 12.34
CA LEU A 117 -7.67 -13.22 13.03
C LEU A 117 -7.37 -11.72 12.95
N PHE A 118 -7.46 -11.13 11.76
CA PHE A 118 -7.24 -9.71 11.54
C PHE A 118 -8.14 -8.82 12.41
N TYR A 119 -9.44 -9.07 12.42
CA TYR A 119 -10.39 -8.28 13.22
C TYR A 119 -10.37 -8.59 14.72
N SER A 120 -9.66 -9.64 15.15
CA SER A 120 -9.45 -9.96 16.56
C SER A 120 -8.28 -9.18 17.18
N VAL A 121 -7.44 -8.57 16.36
CA VAL A 121 -6.31 -7.75 16.80
C VAL A 121 -6.76 -6.29 16.98
N ASN A 122 -6.16 -5.60 17.94
CA ASN A 122 -6.37 -4.17 18.16
C ASN A 122 -6.08 -3.36 16.90
N GLU A 123 -6.81 -2.29 16.70
CA GLU A 123 -6.80 -1.50 15.46
C GLU A 123 -5.39 -1.03 15.05
N GLU A 124 -4.62 -0.54 16.01
CA GLU A 124 -3.25 -0.07 15.83
C GLU A 124 -2.27 -1.16 15.33
N ARG A 125 -2.57 -2.45 15.61
CA ARG A 125 -1.75 -3.59 15.20
C ARG A 125 -2.26 -4.30 13.95
N ARG A 126 -3.35 -3.86 13.35
CA ARG A 126 -4.01 -4.58 12.25
C ARG A 126 -3.15 -4.72 11.01
N THR A 127 -2.40 -3.69 10.67
CA THR A 127 -1.49 -3.73 9.51
C THR A 127 -0.39 -4.78 9.70
N ASP A 128 0.24 -4.80 10.88
CA ASP A 128 1.24 -5.80 11.22
C ASP A 128 0.65 -7.21 11.25
N ALA A 129 -0.52 -7.36 11.86
CA ALA A 129 -1.21 -8.64 11.90
C ALA A 129 -1.56 -9.15 10.50
N MET A 130 -2.03 -8.28 9.58
CA MET A 130 -2.31 -8.68 8.22
C MET A 130 -1.05 -9.12 7.48
N TYR A 131 0.06 -8.41 7.67
CA TYR A 131 1.35 -8.81 7.12
C TYR A 131 1.75 -10.22 7.61
N GLU A 132 1.68 -10.48 8.92
CA GLU A 132 2.01 -11.78 9.51
C GLU A 132 1.09 -12.90 9.03
N ILE A 133 -0.22 -12.65 8.94
CA ILE A 133 -1.21 -13.60 8.43
C ILE A 133 -0.90 -13.97 6.97
N LEU A 134 -0.72 -12.98 6.10
CA LEU A 134 -0.45 -13.22 4.69
C LEU A 134 0.95 -13.84 4.48
N GLN A 135 1.94 -13.46 5.27
CA GLN A 135 3.25 -14.10 5.27
C GLN A 135 3.14 -15.59 5.64
N ALA A 136 2.36 -15.93 6.68
CA ALA A 136 2.15 -17.32 7.06
C ALA A 136 1.49 -18.13 5.94
N VAL A 137 0.50 -17.56 5.29
CA VAL A 137 -0.21 -18.23 4.18
C VAL A 137 0.67 -18.30 2.93
N TRP A 138 1.13 -17.16 2.43
CA TRP A 138 1.75 -17.07 1.10
C TRP A 138 3.24 -17.37 1.07
N SER A 139 3.96 -17.20 2.19
CA SER A 139 5.40 -17.52 2.26
C SER A 139 5.69 -18.84 2.94
N LYS A 140 4.89 -19.22 3.96
CA LYS A 140 5.14 -20.39 4.80
C LYS A 140 4.16 -21.54 4.52
N GLY A 141 3.12 -21.33 3.69
CA GLY A 141 2.11 -22.34 3.31
C GLY A 141 1.21 -22.78 4.46
N LYS A 142 1.02 -21.93 5.47
CA LYS A 142 0.15 -22.20 6.62
C LYS A 142 -1.28 -21.76 6.32
N ASP A 143 -2.12 -22.70 5.88
CA ASP A 143 -3.54 -22.43 5.62
C ASP A 143 -4.34 -22.39 6.94
N PRO A 144 -4.95 -21.26 7.32
CA PRO A 144 -5.70 -21.13 8.57
C PRO A 144 -7.07 -21.84 8.56
N SER A 145 -7.51 -22.44 7.47
CA SER A 145 -8.63 -23.38 7.49
C SER A 145 -8.32 -24.65 8.29
N TYR A 146 -7.05 -24.99 8.44
CA TYR A 146 -6.61 -26.07 9.33
C TYR A 146 -6.48 -25.54 10.75
N ARG A 147 -7.15 -26.21 11.70
CA ARG A 147 -7.21 -25.81 13.10
C ARG A 147 -5.83 -25.55 13.72
N ALA A 148 -4.86 -26.40 13.47
CA ALA A 148 -3.51 -26.26 14.02
C ALA A 148 -2.81 -24.98 13.53
N HIS A 149 -3.00 -24.61 12.26
CA HIS A 149 -2.43 -23.36 11.72
C HIS A 149 -3.15 -22.13 12.25
N PHE A 150 -4.47 -22.21 12.42
CA PHE A 150 -5.26 -21.12 13.01
C PHE A 150 -4.84 -20.87 14.47
N GLU A 151 -4.78 -21.93 15.31
CA GLU A 151 -4.37 -21.82 16.70
C GLU A 151 -2.93 -21.30 16.83
N GLN A 152 -2.03 -21.71 15.92
CA GLN A 152 -0.67 -21.19 15.89
C GLN A 152 -0.64 -19.70 15.55
N LEU A 153 -1.37 -19.26 14.53
CA LEU A 153 -1.46 -17.83 14.16
C LEU A 153 -2.12 -17.00 15.25
N GLN A 154 -3.17 -17.53 15.91
CA GLN A 154 -3.79 -16.87 17.05
C GLN A 154 -2.77 -16.63 18.18
N HIS A 155 -1.94 -17.63 18.47
CA HIS A 155 -0.87 -17.51 19.46
C HIS A 155 0.22 -16.53 19.01
N ASP A 156 0.69 -16.61 17.76
CA ASP A 156 1.76 -15.77 17.23
C ASP A 156 1.33 -14.28 17.20
N LEU A 157 0.04 -14.00 16.98
CA LEU A 157 -0.55 -12.66 16.98
C LEU A 157 -0.95 -12.16 18.38
N ASP A 158 -0.76 -12.97 19.41
CA ASP A 158 -1.15 -12.65 20.80
C ASP A 158 -2.66 -12.30 20.94
N ILE A 159 -3.50 -13.13 20.32
CA ILE A 159 -4.95 -12.97 20.34
C ILE A 159 -5.55 -13.83 21.46
N ASP A 160 -6.00 -13.20 22.53
CA ASP A 160 -6.67 -13.87 23.65
C ASP A 160 -8.08 -14.35 23.29
N GLN A 161 -8.83 -13.53 22.56
CA GLN A 161 -10.20 -13.80 22.19
C GLN A 161 -10.45 -13.52 20.72
N ILE A 162 -11.04 -14.50 20.05
CA ILE A 162 -11.49 -14.34 18.67
C ILE A 162 -12.75 -13.47 18.66
N THR A 163 -12.77 -12.49 17.75
CA THR A 163 -13.89 -11.57 17.56
C THR A 163 -15.21 -12.32 17.30
N THR A 164 -16.30 -11.82 17.86
CA THR A 164 -17.67 -12.27 17.61
C THR A 164 -18.40 -11.40 16.58
N GLU A 165 -17.71 -10.40 16.01
CA GLU A 165 -18.27 -9.53 14.98
C GLU A 165 -18.62 -10.29 13.71
N ASP A 166 -19.59 -9.75 12.97
CA ASP A 166 -19.99 -10.29 11.65
C ASP A 166 -18.89 -9.97 10.61
N ILE A 167 -18.00 -10.92 10.40
CA ILE A 167 -16.86 -10.80 9.50
C ILE A 167 -17.30 -10.68 8.04
N GLU A 168 -18.33 -11.41 7.64
CA GLU A 168 -18.83 -11.35 6.25
C GLU A 168 -19.37 -9.96 5.94
N LYS A 169 -20.08 -9.37 6.90
CA LYS A 169 -20.54 -7.99 6.76
C LYS A 169 -19.36 -7.00 6.66
N LYS A 170 -18.34 -7.14 7.50
CA LYS A 170 -17.16 -6.26 7.44
C LYS A 170 -16.43 -6.36 6.10
N LEU A 171 -16.24 -7.57 5.59
CA LEU A 171 -15.63 -7.78 4.29
C LEU A 171 -16.46 -7.14 3.18
N LYS A 172 -17.79 -7.31 3.23
CA LYS A 172 -18.69 -6.68 2.28
C LYS A 172 -18.69 -5.16 2.35
N ASP A 173 -18.63 -4.58 3.54
CA ASP A 173 -18.52 -3.13 3.72
C ASP A 173 -17.21 -2.60 3.10
N ASN A 174 -16.09 -3.31 3.27
CA ASN A 174 -14.82 -2.97 2.61
C ASN A 174 -14.91 -3.09 1.08
N GLU A 175 -15.60 -4.12 0.56
CA GLU A 175 -15.82 -4.27 -0.89
C GLU A 175 -16.58 -3.09 -1.45
N LEU A 176 -17.66 -2.66 -0.79
CA LEU A 176 -18.43 -1.48 -1.19
C LEU A 176 -17.58 -0.20 -1.17
N MET A 177 -16.76 0.00 -0.13
CA MET A 177 -15.83 1.13 -0.10
C MET A 177 -14.84 1.10 -1.25
N CYS A 178 -14.30 -0.08 -1.57
CA CYS A 178 -13.37 -0.27 -2.68
C CYS A 178 -14.03 0.00 -4.04
N GLU A 179 -15.26 -0.48 -4.27
CA GLU A 179 -16.03 -0.24 -5.48
C GLU A 179 -16.28 1.26 -5.72
N MET A 180 -16.51 2.03 -4.65
CA MET A 180 -16.67 3.49 -4.73
C MET A 180 -15.40 4.22 -5.22
N LYS A 181 -14.22 3.58 -5.15
CA LYS A 181 -12.96 4.11 -5.69
C LYS A 181 -12.89 4.01 -7.22
N SER A 182 -13.86 3.36 -7.87
CA SER A 182 -13.99 3.25 -9.34
C SER A 182 -12.78 2.59 -10.02
N GLN A 183 -12.07 1.71 -9.34
CA GLN A 183 -10.96 0.94 -9.92
C GLN A 183 -11.44 -0.47 -10.29
N PRO A 184 -11.19 -0.93 -11.54
CA PRO A 184 -11.70 -2.21 -12.02
C PRO A 184 -10.93 -3.44 -11.50
N ASP A 185 -9.67 -3.24 -11.06
CA ASP A 185 -8.75 -4.32 -10.71
C ASP A 185 -8.22 -4.16 -9.30
N PHE A 186 -7.86 -5.31 -8.68
CA PHE A 186 -7.23 -5.38 -7.37
C PHE A 186 -5.72 -5.67 -7.49
N PRO A 187 -4.95 -5.35 -6.45
CA PRO A 187 -5.28 -4.56 -5.26
C PRO A 187 -5.48 -3.07 -5.59
N VAL A 188 -6.28 -2.37 -4.78
CA VAL A 188 -6.50 -0.92 -4.91
C VAL A 188 -5.71 -0.20 -3.82
N ILE A 189 -5.11 0.90 -4.20
CA ILE A 189 -4.27 1.76 -3.36
C ILE A 189 -4.87 3.16 -3.37
N GLU A 190 -5.09 3.74 -2.21
CA GLU A 190 -5.43 5.16 -2.06
C GLU A 190 -4.35 5.84 -1.22
N LEU A 191 -3.63 6.77 -1.82
CA LEU A 191 -2.67 7.62 -1.13
C LEU A 191 -3.32 8.96 -0.82
N ARG A 192 -3.31 9.35 0.45
CA ARG A 192 -3.71 10.68 0.91
C ARG A 192 -2.48 11.45 1.38
N ILE A 193 -2.25 12.61 0.82
CA ILE A 193 -1.16 13.52 1.16
C ILE A 193 -1.56 14.95 0.82
N ASP A 194 -1.21 15.91 1.67
CA ASP A 194 -1.47 17.33 1.49
C ASP A 194 -2.95 17.64 1.15
N GLY A 195 -3.88 16.95 1.85
CA GLY A 195 -5.32 17.12 1.67
C GLY A 195 -5.87 16.59 0.33
N LYS A 196 -5.06 15.94 -0.49
CA LYS A 196 -5.43 15.32 -1.77
C LYS A 196 -5.48 13.81 -1.65
N SER A 197 -6.34 13.18 -2.44
CA SER A 197 -6.45 11.72 -2.56
C SER A 197 -6.11 11.27 -3.97
N TYR A 198 -5.26 10.24 -4.07
CA TYR A 198 -4.81 9.63 -5.32
C TYR A 198 -5.13 8.14 -5.29
N VAL A 199 -5.99 7.67 -6.20
CA VAL A 199 -6.43 6.29 -6.26
C VAL A 199 -5.87 5.60 -7.50
N PHE A 200 -5.24 4.45 -7.31
CA PHE A 200 -4.71 3.64 -8.38
C PHE A 200 -4.75 2.14 -8.01
N ASN A 201 -4.55 1.29 -8.97
CA ASN A 201 -4.58 -0.16 -8.78
C ASN A 201 -3.29 -0.82 -9.22
N SER A 202 -3.09 -2.05 -8.77
CA SER A 202 -1.98 -2.90 -9.19
C SER A 202 -0.61 -2.58 -8.59
N LEU A 203 0.11 -3.65 -8.27
CA LEU A 203 1.51 -3.60 -7.83
C LEU A 203 2.42 -2.87 -8.83
N TYR A 204 2.09 -2.90 -10.14
CA TYR A 204 2.88 -2.21 -11.16
C TYR A 204 2.84 -0.69 -11.08
N ARG A 205 1.90 -0.12 -10.31
CA ARG A 205 1.73 1.33 -10.17
C ARG A 205 2.24 1.88 -8.83
N VAL A 206 2.88 1.04 -8.01
CA VAL A 206 3.43 1.47 -6.70
C VAL A 206 4.43 2.62 -6.86
N TRP A 207 5.20 2.67 -7.96
CA TRP A 207 6.07 3.79 -8.30
C TRP A 207 5.35 5.15 -8.37
N MET A 208 4.02 5.14 -8.56
CA MET A 208 3.24 6.39 -8.55
C MET A 208 3.27 7.08 -7.19
N ILE A 209 3.46 6.34 -6.09
CA ILE A 209 3.56 6.91 -4.74
C ILE A 209 4.70 7.92 -4.71
N GLU A 210 5.90 7.52 -5.11
CA GLU A 210 7.06 8.39 -5.10
C GLU A 210 6.96 9.51 -6.15
N SER A 211 6.36 9.22 -7.31
CA SER A 211 6.08 10.26 -8.30
C SER A 211 5.09 11.32 -7.78
N ILE A 212 4.12 10.92 -6.97
CA ILE A 212 3.19 11.85 -6.32
C ILE A 212 3.93 12.68 -5.28
N PHE A 213 4.79 12.08 -4.46
CA PHE A 213 5.60 12.80 -3.49
C PHE A 213 6.45 13.89 -4.17
N SER A 214 7.19 13.55 -5.22
CA SER A 214 7.98 14.52 -5.99
C SER A 214 7.13 15.66 -6.56
N ASN A 215 5.94 15.34 -7.10
CA ASN A 215 5.04 16.37 -7.64
C ASN A 215 4.47 17.29 -6.55
N VAL A 216 4.17 16.76 -5.36
CA VAL A 216 3.65 17.56 -4.23
C VAL A 216 4.74 18.51 -3.73
N LEU A 217 5.98 18.04 -3.59
CA LEU A 217 7.12 18.88 -3.22
C LEU A 217 7.37 20.01 -4.24
N GLU A 218 7.38 19.68 -5.55
CA GLU A 218 7.53 20.69 -6.59
C GLU A 218 6.44 21.79 -6.53
N GLN A 219 5.20 21.39 -6.24
CA GLN A 219 4.10 22.36 -6.11
C GLN A 219 4.28 23.25 -4.88
N LYS A 220 4.73 22.68 -3.77
CA LYS A 220 5.04 23.43 -2.54
C LYS A 220 6.12 24.47 -2.79
N TYR A 221 7.27 24.06 -3.34
CA TYR A 221 8.38 24.98 -3.63
C TYR A 221 7.99 26.10 -4.61
N LYS A 222 7.14 25.83 -5.60
CA LYS A 222 6.63 26.87 -6.51
C LYS A 222 5.77 27.87 -5.77
N SER A 223 4.89 27.41 -4.90
CA SER A 223 4.01 28.29 -4.11
C SER A 223 4.78 29.17 -3.12
N ASP A 224 5.80 28.61 -2.49
CA ASP A 224 6.65 29.31 -1.52
C ASP A 224 7.46 30.42 -2.23
N ASN A 225 8.09 30.13 -3.35
CA ASN A 225 8.81 31.10 -4.17
C ASN A 225 7.89 32.24 -4.67
N GLU A 226 6.65 31.94 -5.08
CA GLU A 226 5.67 32.98 -5.48
C GLU A 226 5.26 33.87 -4.31
N LEU A 227 5.18 33.34 -3.10
CA LEU A 227 4.89 34.11 -1.90
C LEU A 227 6.05 35.03 -1.50
N GLU A 228 7.28 34.54 -1.57
CA GLU A 228 8.49 35.33 -1.31
C GLU A 228 8.60 36.49 -2.29
N HIS A 229 8.44 36.26 -3.59
CA HIS A 229 8.43 37.33 -4.59
C HIS A 229 7.35 38.42 -4.35
N LYS A 230 6.16 38.01 -3.96
CA LYS A 230 5.08 38.99 -3.64
C LYS A 230 5.39 39.79 -2.38
N GLN A 231 6.07 39.21 -1.40
CA GLN A 231 6.49 39.91 -0.20
C GLN A 231 7.61 40.93 -0.51
N GLU A 232 8.59 40.54 -1.33
CA GLU A 232 9.66 41.44 -1.78
C GLU A 232 9.13 42.60 -2.58
N GLU A 233 8.21 42.38 -3.54
CA GLU A 233 7.54 43.44 -4.29
C GLU A 233 6.75 44.40 -3.39
N SER A 234 6.09 43.90 -2.35
CA SER A 234 5.33 44.74 -1.41
C SER A 234 6.23 45.63 -0.55
N ILE A 235 7.40 45.11 -0.14
CA ILE A 235 8.40 45.86 0.64
C ILE A 235 9.02 46.98 -0.23
N GLU A 236 9.41 46.65 -1.48
CA GLU A 236 9.95 47.65 -2.40
C GLU A 236 8.95 48.77 -2.71
N ASP A 237 7.64 48.47 -2.83
CA ASP A 237 6.59 49.45 -3.06
C ASP A 237 6.33 50.32 -1.83
N GLU A 238 6.53 49.85 -0.63
CA GLU A 238 6.45 50.66 0.59
C GLU A 238 7.67 51.58 0.73
N GLU A 239 8.87 51.08 0.43
CA GLU A 239 10.12 51.88 0.46
C GLU A 239 10.11 53.03 -0.59
N ARG A 240 9.45 52.83 -1.74
CA ARG A 240 9.31 53.88 -2.79
C ARG A 240 8.33 54.98 -2.43
N LYS A 241 7.50 54.80 -1.40
CA LYS A 241 6.48 55.77 -0.95
C LYS A 241 6.96 56.69 0.19
N VAL A 242 8.14 56.44 0.73
CA VAL A 242 8.80 57.25 1.75
C VAL A 242 9.82 58.20 1.10
#